data_9dee7d2141186034fa2dc8d9b6dfa8ab
#
_entry.id   9dee7d2141186034fa2dc8d9b6dfa8ab
#
_cell.length_a   1.000
_cell.length_b   1.000
_cell.length_c   1.000
_cell.angle_alpha   90.00
_cell.angle_beta   90.00
_cell.angle_gamma   90.00
#
_symmetry.space_group_name_H-M   'P 1'
#
loop_
_entity.id
_entity.type
_entity.pdbx_description
1 polymer ?
#
loop_
_entity_poly.entity_id
_entity_poly.type
_entity_poly.pdbx_seq_one_letter_code
_entity_poly.pdbx_strand_id
1 'polypeptide(L)'
;MFRETWRAFNQAAERGFTKAHFNPTGAFANEIRYNNAVFSAFRVHRQQNDMAARLLDENGNLKPFGKWAKEVQPIADHYNKTWLKTEYDTAINRAHRAAEWKQFEAEADVLPNIEWLPSTSINPSEDHRVFWGTIKPINDVFWSHHKPGDRWNCKCGLQQTDETPTIGTYKPSKKDIPAPGLENNPAEDGKLFSDKHPYKTETYPGAEKAVEKYLIEQTRISNTERKNTASYIAFKKAKNNALDKIKSKKWKTEVVSADNIQTGLYINSKKGTKNLLNHSINNDEIKAAMSLHKNFKSLEFIRISPLGEGKDMNNVADAENVEKKRKNGVKHYNIYKYVYKGKTHYIKTQVKGRKETPYTFTKKTDIMR
;
A
#
# COMPACT_ATOMS: atom_id res chain seq x y z
N MET A 1 -20.95 8.64 -17.36
CA MET A 1 -21.12 8.18 -15.98
C MET A 1 -19.91 7.42 -15.48
N PHE A 2 -19.56 6.22 -15.99
CA PHE A 2 -18.43 5.42 -15.49
C PHE A 2 -17.11 6.21 -15.43
N ARG A 3 -16.66 6.83 -16.54
CA ARG A 3 -15.39 7.57 -16.59
C ARG A 3 -15.31 8.69 -15.55
N GLU A 4 -16.40 9.38 -15.29
CA GLU A 4 -16.43 10.46 -14.29
C GLU A 4 -16.38 9.91 -12.87
N THR A 5 -17.11 8.80 -12.61
CA THR A 5 -17.04 8.11 -11.32
C THR A 5 -15.63 7.58 -11.05
N TRP A 6 -15.02 6.93 -12.03
CA TRP A 6 -13.65 6.45 -11.93
C TRP A 6 -12.63 7.59 -11.73
N ARG A 7 -12.79 8.70 -12.48
CA ARG A 7 -11.97 9.91 -12.31
C ARG A 7 -12.10 10.47 -10.89
N ALA A 8 -13.32 10.53 -10.36
CA ALA A 8 -13.56 10.99 -9.00
C ALA A 8 -12.81 10.15 -7.96
N PHE A 9 -12.89 8.82 -8.03
CA PHE A 9 -12.18 7.96 -7.08
C PHE A 9 -10.65 8.00 -7.24
N ASN A 10 -10.13 8.17 -8.44
CA ASN A 10 -8.71 8.38 -8.64
C ASN A 10 -8.25 9.72 -8.05
N GLN A 11 -9.01 10.81 -8.23
CA GLN A 11 -8.74 12.09 -7.58
C GLN A 11 -8.83 11.99 -6.05
N ALA A 12 -9.76 11.20 -5.52
CA ALA A 12 -9.85 10.96 -4.09
C ALA A 12 -8.58 10.25 -3.57
N ALA A 13 -8.09 9.23 -4.28
CA ALA A 13 -6.86 8.54 -3.94
C ALA A 13 -5.64 9.49 -3.96
N GLU A 14 -5.50 10.28 -5.02
CA GLU A 14 -4.42 11.27 -5.16
C GLU A 14 -4.45 12.32 -4.03
N ARG A 15 -5.63 12.80 -3.66
CA ARG A 15 -5.79 13.71 -2.52
C ARG A 15 -5.39 13.07 -1.19
N GLY A 16 -5.74 11.80 -0.99
CA GLY A 16 -5.34 11.04 0.19
C GLY A 16 -3.82 10.89 0.29
N PHE A 17 -3.18 10.52 -0.81
CA PHE A 17 -1.72 10.39 -0.88
C PHE A 17 -1.00 11.73 -0.66
N THR A 18 -1.52 12.80 -1.26
CA THR A 18 -0.98 14.16 -1.07
C THR A 18 -1.04 14.60 0.40
N LYS A 19 -2.16 14.31 1.10
CA LYS A 19 -2.29 14.62 2.52
C LYS A 19 -1.28 13.89 3.40
N ALA A 20 -0.88 12.68 3.02
CA ALA A 20 0.14 11.90 3.71
C ALA A 20 1.56 12.24 3.25
N HIS A 21 1.75 13.20 2.37
CA HIS A 21 3.06 13.47 1.71
C HIS A 21 3.69 12.20 1.12
N PHE A 22 2.84 11.30 0.60
CA PHE A 22 3.24 9.99 0.09
C PHE A 22 3.22 9.99 -1.44
N ASN A 23 4.33 9.56 -2.02
CA ASN A 23 4.40 9.32 -3.47
C ASN A 23 4.32 7.80 -3.71
N PRO A 24 3.16 7.27 -4.14
CA PRO A 24 3.00 5.84 -4.33
C PRO A 24 3.92 5.34 -5.44
N THR A 25 4.45 4.12 -5.27
CA THR A 25 5.15 3.43 -6.37
C THR A 25 4.19 3.23 -7.54
N GLY A 26 4.71 3.22 -8.78
CA GLY A 26 3.88 3.03 -9.97
C GLY A 26 3.01 1.77 -9.91
N ALA A 27 3.51 0.68 -9.30
CA ALA A 27 2.76 -0.56 -9.12
C ALA A 27 1.58 -0.39 -8.16
N PHE A 28 1.78 0.24 -7.00
CA PHE A 28 0.71 0.47 -6.02
C PHE A 28 -0.34 1.46 -6.55
N ALA A 29 0.12 2.55 -7.19
CA ALA A 29 -0.78 3.51 -7.81
C ALA A 29 -1.66 2.87 -8.90
N ASN A 30 -1.07 2.02 -9.74
CA ASN A 30 -1.82 1.31 -10.79
C ASN A 30 -2.82 0.31 -10.21
N GLU A 31 -2.49 -0.35 -9.10
CA GLU A 31 -3.40 -1.27 -8.41
C GLU A 31 -4.62 -0.53 -7.85
N ILE A 32 -4.41 0.59 -7.16
CA ILE A 32 -5.49 1.47 -6.68
C ILE A 32 -6.36 1.95 -7.86
N ARG A 33 -5.75 2.45 -8.94
CA ARG A 33 -6.49 2.93 -10.12
C ARG A 33 -7.31 1.85 -10.79
N TYR A 34 -6.76 0.64 -10.91
CA TYR A 34 -7.48 -0.51 -11.46
C TYR A 34 -8.67 -0.90 -10.57
N ASN A 35 -8.44 -1.03 -9.26
CA ASN A 35 -9.50 -1.39 -8.33
C ASN A 35 -10.58 -0.31 -8.22
N ASN A 36 -10.22 0.97 -8.34
CA ASN A 36 -11.18 2.07 -8.47
C ASN A 36 -12.01 1.95 -9.76
N ALA A 37 -11.43 1.48 -10.87
CA ALA A 37 -12.18 1.23 -12.10
C ALA A 37 -13.19 0.08 -11.91
N VAL A 38 -12.75 -1.03 -11.29
CA VAL A 38 -13.64 -2.17 -10.98
C VAL A 38 -14.80 -1.73 -10.10
N PHE A 39 -14.52 -1.03 -9.00
CA PHE A 39 -15.54 -0.50 -8.10
C PHE A 39 -16.53 0.42 -8.83
N SER A 40 -16.01 1.37 -9.61
CA SER A 40 -16.84 2.31 -10.39
C SER A 40 -17.73 1.60 -11.40
N ALA A 41 -17.25 0.52 -12.02
CA ALA A 41 -18.02 -0.26 -12.99
C ALA A 41 -19.18 -1.00 -12.31
N PHE A 42 -18.95 -1.67 -11.17
CA PHE A 42 -20.02 -2.30 -10.40
C PHE A 42 -21.05 -1.27 -9.89
N ARG A 43 -20.58 -0.15 -9.36
CA ARG A 43 -21.42 0.94 -8.89
C ARG A 43 -22.35 1.49 -9.99
N VAL A 44 -21.79 1.77 -11.16
CA VAL A 44 -22.56 2.29 -12.29
C VAL A 44 -23.51 1.23 -12.85
N HIS A 45 -23.05 -0.04 -12.94
CA HIS A 45 -23.92 -1.14 -13.33
C HIS A 45 -25.12 -1.28 -12.39
N ARG A 46 -24.90 -1.23 -11.07
CA ARG A 46 -25.97 -1.26 -10.07
C ARG A 46 -26.95 -0.10 -10.28
N GLN A 47 -26.45 1.13 -10.35
CA GLN A 47 -27.28 2.33 -10.58
C GLN A 47 -28.13 2.21 -11.85
N GLN A 48 -27.54 1.77 -12.96
CA GLN A 48 -28.26 1.60 -14.22
C GLN A 48 -29.38 0.56 -14.11
N ASN A 49 -29.14 -0.54 -13.43
CA ASN A 49 -30.13 -1.60 -13.26
C ASN A 49 -31.22 -1.21 -12.26
N ASP A 50 -30.89 -0.50 -11.19
CA ASP A 50 -31.89 0.05 -10.26
C ASP A 50 -32.85 1.01 -10.98
N MET A 51 -32.34 1.82 -11.93
CA MET A 51 -33.14 2.68 -12.79
C MET A 51 -33.92 1.88 -13.85
N ALA A 52 -33.31 0.87 -14.47
CA ALA A 52 -33.94 0.04 -15.47
C ALA A 52 -35.09 -0.81 -14.90
N ALA A 53 -34.99 -1.25 -13.64
CA ALA A 53 -36.04 -1.97 -12.95
C ALA A 53 -37.33 -1.17 -12.79
N ARG A 54 -37.30 0.15 -13.02
CA ARG A 54 -38.46 1.03 -13.00
C ARG A 54 -39.12 1.29 -14.36
N LEU A 55 -38.54 0.69 -15.45
CA LEU A 55 -39.00 0.93 -16.82
C LEU A 55 -40.38 0.37 -17.10
N LEU A 56 -40.75 -0.77 -16.50
CA LEU A 56 -42.01 -1.45 -16.74
C LEU A 56 -43.05 -1.14 -15.67
N ASP A 57 -44.29 -1.10 -16.06
CA ASP A 57 -45.44 -1.06 -15.14
C ASP A 57 -45.79 -2.47 -14.61
N GLU A 58 -46.82 -2.57 -13.78
CA GLU A 58 -47.27 -3.84 -13.18
C GLU A 58 -47.75 -4.88 -14.21
N ASN A 59 -48.13 -4.44 -15.40
CA ASN A 59 -48.59 -5.26 -16.51
C ASN A 59 -47.43 -5.61 -17.49
N GLY A 60 -46.18 -5.20 -17.19
CA GLY A 60 -45.03 -5.44 -18.05
C GLY A 60 -44.90 -4.51 -19.24
N ASN A 61 -45.69 -3.45 -19.34
CA ASN A 61 -45.60 -2.46 -20.39
C ASN A 61 -44.59 -1.36 -20.08
N LEU A 62 -43.96 -0.79 -21.10
CA LEU A 62 -43.09 0.36 -20.93
C LEU A 62 -43.85 1.57 -20.40
N LYS A 63 -43.41 2.13 -19.31
CA LYS A 63 -43.97 3.38 -18.76
C LYS A 63 -43.66 4.55 -19.71
N PRO A 64 -44.58 5.53 -19.80
CA PRO A 64 -44.30 6.81 -20.46
C PRO A 64 -43.04 7.45 -19.85
N PHE A 65 -42.15 8.01 -20.69
CA PHE A 65 -40.89 8.58 -20.26
C PHE A 65 -40.98 9.53 -19.06
N GLY A 66 -41.96 10.44 -19.08
CA GLY A 66 -42.16 11.39 -18.00
C GLY A 66 -42.51 10.76 -16.64
N LYS A 67 -43.25 9.62 -16.64
CA LYS A 67 -43.51 8.84 -15.42
C LYS A 67 -42.28 8.14 -14.93
N TRP A 68 -41.57 7.42 -15.82
CA TRP A 68 -40.33 6.75 -15.49
C TRP A 68 -39.26 7.74 -14.99
N ALA A 69 -39.07 8.88 -15.66
CA ALA A 69 -38.07 9.89 -15.28
C ALA A 69 -38.31 10.42 -13.85
N LYS A 70 -39.57 10.64 -13.45
CA LYS A 70 -39.92 11.05 -12.08
C LYS A 70 -39.57 9.96 -11.05
N GLU A 71 -39.83 8.69 -11.37
CA GLU A 71 -39.54 7.56 -10.46
C GLU A 71 -38.06 7.30 -10.28
N VAL A 72 -37.23 7.55 -11.31
CA VAL A 72 -35.78 7.29 -11.23
C VAL A 72 -34.97 8.50 -10.77
N GLN A 73 -35.55 9.72 -10.78
CA GLN A 73 -34.84 10.92 -10.33
C GLN A 73 -34.30 10.79 -8.89
N PRO A 74 -35.06 10.29 -7.90
CA PRO A 74 -34.55 10.08 -6.55
C PRO A 74 -33.38 9.07 -6.52
N ILE A 75 -33.42 8.01 -7.34
CA ILE A 75 -32.34 7.04 -7.48
C ILE A 75 -31.08 7.72 -8.02
N ALA A 76 -31.23 8.48 -9.12
CA ALA A 76 -30.12 9.21 -9.73
C ALA A 76 -29.48 10.22 -8.77
N ASP A 77 -30.31 10.98 -8.03
CA ASP A 77 -29.82 11.96 -7.06
C ASP A 77 -29.10 11.30 -5.88
N HIS A 78 -29.60 10.17 -5.41
CA HIS A 78 -28.97 9.40 -4.34
C HIS A 78 -27.56 8.93 -4.73
N TYR A 79 -27.43 8.31 -5.90
CA TYR A 79 -26.13 7.87 -6.42
C TYR A 79 -25.19 9.02 -6.78
N ASN A 80 -25.67 10.10 -7.37
CA ASN A 80 -24.81 11.15 -7.93
C ASN A 80 -24.49 12.29 -6.96
N LYS A 81 -25.24 12.44 -5.87
CA LYS A 81 -25.08 13.52 -4.88
C LYS A 81 -24.67 12.93 -3.52
N THR A 82 -25.58 12.24 -2.84
CA THR A 82 -25.41 11.83 -1.44
C THR A 82 -24.36 10.72 -1.29
N TRP A 83 -24.55 9.61 -1.98
CA TRP A 83 -23.61 8.47 -1.88
C TRP A 83 -22.28 8.79 -2.48
N LEU A 84 -22.23 9.42 -3.65
CA LEU A 84 -20.95 9.77 -4.28
C LEU A 84 -20.09 10.65 -3.38
N LYS A 85 -20.71 11.60 -2.67
CA LYS A 85 -19.97 12.45 -1.73
C LYS A 85 -19.41 11.64 -0.56
N THR A 86 -20.22 10.78 0.05
CA THR A 86 -19.81 9.93 1.17
C THR A 86 -18.69 8.96 0.76
N GLU A 87 -18.86 8.29 -0.38
CA GLU A 87 -17.86 7.39 -0.95
C GLU A 87 -16.54 8.12 -1.29
N TYR A 88 -16.65 9.30 -1.88
CA TYR A 88 -15.51 10.13 -2.23
C TYR A 88 -14.72 10.58 -0.99
N ASP A 89 -15.37 11.11 0.03
CA ASP A 89 -14.74 11.54 1.27
C ASP A 89 -14.11 10.36 2.02
N THR A 90 -14.80 9.21 2.02
CA THR A 90 -14.26 7.96 2.59
C THR A 90 -13.06 7.45 1.80
N ALA A 91 -13.09 7.53 0.47
CA ALA A 91 -11.96 7.13 -0.39
C ALA A 91 -10.71 7.99 -0.13
N ILE A 92 -10.87 9.32 0.05
CA ILE A 92 -9.75 10.21 0.44
C ILE A 92 -9.13 9.73 1.75
N ASN A 93 -9.96 9.49 2.77
CA ASN A 93 -9.46 9.07 4.07
C ASN A 93 -8.77 7.70 4.00
N ARG A 94 -9.36 6.73 3.32
CA ARG A 94 -8.79 5.38 3.17
C ARG A 94 -7.48 5.39 2.38
N ALA A 95 -7.36 6.22 1.35
CA ALA A 95 -6.11 6.42 0.64
C ALA A 95 -5.03 7.07 1.53
N HIS A 96 -5.42 8.05 2.35
CA HIS A 96 -4.54 8.66 3.34
C HIS A 96 -4.02 7.63 4.35
N ARG A 97 -4.92 6.84 4.96
CA ARG A 97 -4.54 5.77 5.90
C ARG A 97 -3.66 4.70 5.23
N ALA A 98 -3.93 4.36 3.97
CA ALA A 98 -3.08 3.43 3.23
C ALA A 98 -1.66 3.96 3.02
N ALA A 99 -1.53 5.24 2.74
CA ALA A 99 -0.24 5.92 2.59
C ALA A 99 0.55 5.92 3.90
N GLU A 100 -0.08 6.33 5.01
CA GLU A 100 0.53 6.29 6.35
C GLU A 100 0.94 4.87 6.72
N TRP A 101 0.08 3.88 6.48
CA TRP A 101 0.40 2.48 6.76
C TRP A 101 1.66 2.02 6.01
N LYS A 102 1.83 2.44 4.75
CA LYS A 102 3.05 2.16 3.99
C LYS A 102 4.30 2.83 4.58
N GLN A 103 4.16 4.01 5.14
CA GLN A 103 5.25 4.70 5.86
C GLN A 103 5.55 3.98 7.18
N PHE A 104 4.53 3.58 7.93
CA PHE A 104 4.68 2.83 9.17
C PHE A 104 5.37 1.46 8.95
N GLU A 105 4.98 0.72 7.89
CA GLU A 105 5.68 -0.52 7.51
C GLU A 105 7.18 -0.28 7.24
N ALA A 106 7.54 0.87 6.70
CA ALA A 106 8.93 1.19 6.38
C ALA A 106 9.78 1.55 7.61
N GLU A 107 9.14 2.01 8.68
CA GLU A 107 9.79 2.50 9.91
C GLU A 107 9.55 1.60 11.12
N ALA A 108 8.87 0.45 10.94
CA ALA A 108 8.46 -0.44 12.03
C ALA A 108 9.61 -1.07 12.84
N ASP A 109 10.85 -0.99 12.37
CA ASP A 109 12.04 -1.40 13.12
C ASP A 109 12.44 -0.39 14.22
N VAL A 110 11.86 0.79 14.20
CA VAL A 110 12.12 1.88 15.13
C VAL A 110 10.90 2.26 15.94
N LEU A 111 9.76 2.40 15.28
CA LEU A 111 8.47 2.68 15.87
C LEU A 111 7.56 1.48 15.60
N PRO A 112 7.60 0.45 16.45
CA PRO A 112 6.95 -0.83 16.16
C PRO A 112 5.44 -0.82 16.36
N ASN A 113 4.92 0.17 17.08
CA ASN A 113 3.54 0.23 17.51
C ASN A 113 2.78 1.34 16.78
N ILE A 114 1.48 1.19 16.71
CA ILE A 114 0.56 2.18 16.16
C ILE A 114 -0.48 2.51 17.22
N GLU A 115 -0.72 3.82 17.41
CA GLU A 115 -1.78 4.36 18.25
C GLU A 115 -2.97 4.78 17.39
N TRP A 116 -4.18 4.45 17.87
CA TRP A 116 -5.44 4.94 17.29
C TRP A 116 -5.75 6.33 17.85
N LEU A 117 -5.69 7.36 17.02
CA LEU A 117 -5.99 8.73 17.39
C LEU A 117 -7.49 9.04 17.35
N PRO A 118 -7.97 9.94 18.22
CA PRO A 118 -9.34 10.44 18.22
C PRO A 118 -9.77 11.00 16.85
N SER A 119 -11.07 11.00 16.61
CA SER A 119 -11.65 11.62 15.42
C SER A 119 -11.51 13.14 15.44
N THR A 120 -11.15 13.73 14.31
CA THR A 120 -11.15 15.19 14.12
C THR A 120 -12.53 15.73 13.72
N SER A 121 -13.59 14.91 13.75
CA SER A 121 -14.96 15.34 13.51
C SER A 121 -15.51 16.13 14.68
N ILE A 122 -16.31 17.16 14.41
CA ILE A 122 -17.07 17.91 15.42
C ILE A 122 -18.05 16.98 16.15
N ASN A 123 -18.68 16.06 15.38
CA ASN A 123 -19.58 15.04 15.90
C ASN A 123 -19.03 13.66 15.54
N PRO A 124 -18.09 13.12 16.33
CA PRO A 124 -17.52 11.80 16.07
C PRO A 124 -18.56 10.71 16.34
N SER A 125 -18.45 9.62 15.58
CA SER A 125 -19.26 8.42 15.82
C SER A 125 -18.82 7.73 17.11
N GLU A 126 -19.78 7.31 17.92
CA GLU A 126 -19.52 6.65 19.22
C GLU A 126 -18.89 5.27 19.06
N ASP A 127 -19.14 4.60 17.95
CA ASP A 127 -18.65 3.25 17.66
C ASP A 127 -17.13 3.15 17.51
N HIS A 128 -16.44 4.27 17.23
CA HIS A 128 -14.97 4.32 17.19
C HIS A 128 -14.32 4.84 18.47
N ARG A 129 -15.11 5.43 19.36
CA ARG A 129 -14.58 6.04 20.58
C ARG A 129 -13.90 5.02 21.50
N VAL A 130 -14.35 3.78 21.47
CA VAL A 130 -13.80 2.65 22.23
C VAL A 130 -12.37 2.28 21.84
N PHE A 131 -11.91 2.69 20.66
CA PHE A 131 -10.57 2.39 20.16
C PHE A 131 -9.55 3.52 20.40
N TRP A 132 -10.01 4.72 20.75
CA TRP A 132 -9.11 5.86 20.93
C TRP A 132 -8.07 5.61 22.01
N GLY A 133 -6.80 5.92 21.71
CA GLY A 133 -5.67 5.65 22.59
C GLY A 133 -5.24 4.18 22.65
N THR A 134 -5.83 3.30 21.82
CA THR A 134 -5.36 1.92 21.69
C THR A 134 -4.02 1.90 20.98
N ILE A 135 -2.99 1.37 21.65
CA ILE A 135 -1.66 1.15 21.08
C ILE A 135 -1.44 -0.34 20.88
N LYS A 136 -1.11 -0.75 19.66
CA LYS A 136 -0.83 -2.15 19.31
C LYS A 136 0.34 -2.25 18.33
N PRO A 137 1.12 -3.34 18.37
CA PRO A 137 2.12 -3.60 17.35
C PRO A 137 1.52 -3.54 15.95
N ILE A 138 2.27 -3.03 14.97
CA ILE A 138 1.80 -2.93 13.57
C ILE A 138 1.35 -4.27 12.99
N ASN A 139 1.89 -5.39 13.52
CA ASN A 139 1.54 -6.75 13.09
C ASN A 139 0.44 -7.39 13.96
N ASP A 140 -0.16 -6.65 14.90
CA ASP A 140 -1.20 -7.18 15.77
C ASP A 140 -2.47 -7.50 14.96
N VAL A 141 -3.13 -8.60 15.30
CA VAL A 141 -4.37 -9.05 14.68
C VAL A 141 -5.51 -8.04 14.83
N PHE A 142 -5.44 -7.17 15.83
CA PHE A 142 -6.37 -6.06 16.01
C PHE A 142 -6.55 -5.23 14.73
N TRP A 143 -5.46 -4.90 14.05
CA TRP A 143 -5.48 -4.10 12.83
C TRP A 143 -6.07 -4.81 11.61
N SER A 144 -6.20 -6.15 11.65
CA SER A 144 -6.92 -6.87 10.61
C SER A 144 -8.44 -6.76 10.75
N HIS A 145 -8.92 -6.45 11.96
CA HIS A 145 -10.34 -6.34 12.28
C HIS A 145 -10.82 -4.89 12.38
N HIS A 146 -9.98 -4.02 12.93
CA HIS A 146 -10.34 -2.62 13.22
C HIS A 146 -9.25 -1.67 12.75
N LYS A 147 -9.65 -0.62 12.05
CA LYS A 147 -8.74 0.46 11.63
C LYS A 147 -9.52 1.73 11.30
N PRO A 148 -8.91 2.93 11.45
CA PRO A 148 -9.51 4.15 10.94
C PRO A 148 -9.85 4.04 9.45
N GLY A 149 -11.09 4.42 9.11
CA GLY A 149 -11.62 4.29 7.75
C GLY A 149 -12.43 3.02 7.50
N ASP A 150 -12.68 2.17 8.50
CA ASP A 150 -13.56 1.01 8.42
C ASP A 150 -15.06 1.35 8.63
N ARG A 151 -15.37 2.64 8.76
CA ARG A 151 -16.72 3.23 8.78
C ARG A 151 -16.81 4.37 7.79
N TRP A 152 -18.02 4.59 7.28
CA TRP A 152 -18.31 5.72 6.41
C TRP A 152 -18.05 7.06 7.13
N ASN A 153 -17.38 7.98 6.44
CA ASN A 153 -17.03 9.31 6.97
C ASN A 153 -16.15 9.30 8.25
N CYS A 154 -15.49 8.19 8.56
CA CYS A 154 -14.55 8.14 9.67
C CYS A 154 -13.43 9.19 9.49
N LYS A 155 -13.11 9.92 10.57
CA LYS A 155 -12.02 10.91 10.62
C LYS A 155 -11.02 10.63 11.74
N CYS A 156 -10.98 9.40 12.24
CA CYS A 156 -9.95 8.96 13.16
C CYS A 156 -8.59 8.93 12.50
N GLY A 157 -7.53 9.12 13.29
CA GLY A 157 -6.15 9.08 12.87
C GLY A 157 -5.41 7.83 13.31
N LEU A 158 -4.17 7.72 12.82
CA LEU A 158 -3.16 6.79 13.32
C LEU A 158 -1.87 7.55 13.57
N GLN A 159 -1.12 7.12 14.57
CA GLN A 159 0.22 7.61 14.84
C GLN A 159 1.13 6.43 15.14
N GLN A 160 2.33 6.44 14.59
CA GLN A 160 3.35 5.46 14.93
C GLN A 160 4.08 5.86 16.20
N THR A 161 4.34 4.90 17.09
CA THR A 161 4.94 5.14 18.40
C THR A 161 5.85 4.00 18.83
N ASP A 162 6.76 4.27 19.77
CA ASP A 162 7.54 3.29 20.53
C ASP A 162 6.98 3.05 21.94
N GLU A 163 5.86 3.70 22.29
CA GLU A 163 5.19 3.51 23.57
C GLU A 163 4.72 2.06 23.76
N THR A 164 4.63 1.67 25.02
CA THR A 164 4.21 0.31 25.39
C THR A 164 2.78 0.04 24.91
N PRO A 165 2.52 -1.11 24.26
CA PRO A 165 1.18 -1.50 23.84
C PRO A 165 0.19 -1.51 25.01
N THR A 166 -1.02 -1.03 24.76
CA THR A 166 -2.11 -1.05 25.74
C THR A 166 -2.44 -2.47 26.14
N ILE A 167 -2.49 -2.71 27.48
CA ILE A 167 -2.88 -3.98 28.06
C ILE A 167 -4.40 -4.03 28.12
N GLY A 168 -4.97 -5.13 27.68
CA GLY A 168 -6.40 -5.39 27.74
C GLY A 168 -6.91 -5.98 26.43
N THR A 169 -7.84 -6.90 26.57
CA THR A 169 -8.58 -7.44 25.44
C THR A 169 -9.77 -6.55 25.17
N TYR A 170 -9.74 -5.87 24.04
CA TYR A 170 -10.95 -5.28 23.50
C TYR A 170 -12.01 -6.38 23.35
N LYS A 171 -13.21 -6.15 23.90
CA LYS A 171 -14.34 -7.07 23.74
C LYS A 171 -15.17 -6.61 22.56
N PRO A 172 -15.13 -7.33 21.42
CA PRO A 172 -15.91 -6.98 20.24
C PRO A 172 -17.41 -6.89 20.58
N SER A 173 -18.06 -5.86 20.09
CA SER A 173 -19.51 -5.74 20.12
C SER A 173 -20.06 -5.77 18.70
N LYS A 174 -21.37 -6.03 18.55
CA LYS A 174 -22.02 -5.96 17.22
C LYS A 174 -21.94 -4.58 16.59
N LYS A 175 -21.71 -3.53 17.39
CA LYS A 175 -21.57 -2.14 16.91
C LYS A 175 -20.18 -1.86 16.33
N ASP A 176 -19.21 -2.71 16.62
CA ASP A 176 -17.80 -2.49 16.26
C ASP A 176 -17.41 -3.17 14.94
N ILE A 177 -18.36 -3.82 14.28
CA ILE A 177 -18.12 -4.49 13.00
C ILE A 177 -17.88 -3.45 11.90
N PRO A 178 -16.82 -3.57 11.09
CA PRO A 178 -16.59 -2.73 9.92
C PRO A 178 -17.79 -2.65 8.99
N ALA A 179 -18.04 -1.48 8.42
CA ALA A 179 -19.08 -1.35 7.41
C ALA A 179 -18.75 -2.23 6.18
N PRO A 180 -19.76 -2.92 5.58
CA PRO A 180 -19.53 -3.76 4.42
C PRO A 180 -18.78 -3.01 3.32
N GLY A 181 -17.68 -3.59 2.84
CA GLY A 181 -16.81 -2.97 1.85
C GLY A 181 -15.68 -2.10 2.40
N LEU A 182 -15.60 -1.92 3.73
CA LEU A 182 -14.56 -1.10 4.38
C LEU A 182 -13.67 -1.89 5.36
N GLU A 183 -13.85 -3.19 5.47
CA GLU A 183 -13.12 -4.05 6.42
C GLU A 183 -11.65 -4.31 6.04
N ASN A 184 -11.30 -4.14 4.76
CA ASN A 184 -9.95 -4.40 4.25
C ASN A 184 -8.96 -3.29 4.60
N ASN A 185 -7.66 -3.59 4.45
CA ASN A 185 -6.59 -2.59 4.47
C ASN A 185 -6.15 -2.24 3.05
N PRO A 186 -6.45 -1.03 2.54
CA PRO A 186 -6.05 -0.62 1.19
C PRO A 186 -4.54 -0.61 0.96
N ALA A 187 -3.73 -0.50 2.02
CA ALA A 187 -2.29 -0.60 1.90
C ALA A 187 -1.81 -2.00 1.50
N GLU A 188 -2.57 -3.04 1.88
CA GLU A 188 -2.21 -4.43 1.61
C GLU A 188 -2.73 -4.94 0.27
N ASP A 189 -3.99 -4.61 -0.06
CA ASP A 189 -4.69 -5.17 -1.21
C ASP A 189 -4.95 -4.17 -2.36
N GLY A 190 -4.62 -2.89 -2.17
CA GLY A 190 -4.81 -1.85 -3.19
C GLY A 190 -6.26 -1.51 -3.48
N LYS A 191 -7.21 -1.84 -2.59
CA LYS A 191 -8.65 -1.60 -2.76
C LYS A 191 -9.14 -0.56 -1.78
N LEU A 192 -9.59 0.60 -2.27
CA LEU A 192 -10.26 1.58 -1.41
C LEU A 192 -11.60 1.06 -0.88
N PHE A 193 -12.25 0.17 -1.62
CA PHE A 193 -13.46 -0.54 -1.23
C PHE A 193 -13.28 -2.04 -1.53
N SER A 194 -13.55 -2.89 -0.56
CA SER A 194 -13.33 -4.32 -0.67
C SER A 194 -14.33 -5.04 -1.58
N ASP A 195 -14.11 -6.33 -1.77
CA ASP A 195 -15.01 -7.17 -2.55
C ASP A 195 -16.32 -7.51 -1.80
N LYS A 196 -16.41 -7.17 -0.49
CA LYS A 196 -17.63 -7.32 0.31
C LYS A 196 -18.55 -6.10 0.24
N HIS A 197 -18.20 -5.10 -0.57
CA HIS A 197 -19.08 -3.94 -0.76
C HIS A 197 -20.39 -4.35 -1.43
N PRO A 198 -21.56 -3.80 -1.01
CA PRO A 198 -22.88 -4.16 -1.55
C PRO A 198 -22.98 -4.08 -3.08
N TYR A 199 -22.24 -3.19 -3.74
CA TYR A 199 -22.21 -3.14 -5.21
C TYR A 199 -21.63 -4.41 -5.84
N LYS A 200 -20.84 -5.19 -5.11
CA LYS A 200 -20.25 -6.43 -5.59
C LYS A 200 -20.93 -7.68 -5.05
N THR A 201 -21.52 -7.62 -3.87
CA THR A 201 -22.19 -8.77 -3.24
C THR A 201 -23.67 -8.89 -3.57
N GLU A 202 -24.32 -7.76 -3.86
CA GLU A 202 -25.73 -7.68 -4.20
C GLU A 202 -25.92 -7.27 -5.67
N THR A 203 -25.30 -8.02 -6.58
CA THR A 203 -25.29 -7.70 -8.01
C THR A 203 -26.53 -8.22 -8.73
N TYR A 204 -26.89 -7.55 -9.82
CA TYR A 204 -27.82 -8.12 -10.79
C TYR A 204 -27.19 -9.29 -11.55
N PRO A 205 -27.97 -10.28 -12.01
CA PRO A 205 -27.46 -11.41 -12.78
C PRO A 205 -26.60 -10.97 -13.97
N GLY A 206 -25.42 -11.59 -14.14
CA GLY A 206 -24.49 -11.28 -15.23
C GLY A 206 -23.62 -10.04 -15.01
N ALA A 207 -23.66 -9.40 -13.84
CA ALA A 207 -22.92 -8.19 -13.53
C ALA A 207 -21.41 -8.33 -13.77
N GLU A 208 -20.80 -9.40 -13.30
CA GLU A 208 -19.34 -9.62 -13.48
C GLU A 208 -18.91 -9.62 -14.95
N LYS A 209 -19.64 -10.34 -15.80
CA LYS A 209 -19.40 -10.35 -17.25
C LYS A 209 -19.57 -8.98 -17.88
N ALA A 210 -20.63 -8.25 -17.50
CA ALA A 210 -20.90 -6.92 -18.00
C ALA A 210 -19.84 -5.92 -17.56
N VAL A 211 -19.40 -6.00 -16.32
CA VAL A 211 -18.32 -5.17 -15.74
C VAL A 211 -17.00 -5.44 -16.44
N GLU A 212 -16.62 -6.71 -16.62
CA GLU A 212 -15.38 -7.08 -17.32
C GLU A 212 -15.37 -6.52 -18.74
N LYS A 213 -16.44 -6.74 -19.52
CA LYS A 213 -16.59 -6.20 -20.86
C LYS A 213 -16.51 -4.67 -20.85
N TYR A 214 -17.19 -4.03 -19.91
CA TYR A 214 -17.22 -2.58 -19.78
C TYR A 214 -15.83 -2.01 -19.44
N LEU A 215 -15.07 -2.65 -18.55
CA LEU A 215 -13.71 -2.26 -18.22
C LEU A 215 -12.79 -2.33 -19.44
N ILE A 216 -12.87 -3.40 -20.21
CA ILE A 216 -12.06 -3.57 -21.43
C ILE A 216 -12.39 -2.47 -22.46
N GLU A 217 -13.66 -2.20 -22.69
CA GLU A 217 -14.13 -1.29 -23.74
C GLU A 217 -14.03 0.19 -23.34
N GLN A 218 -14.29 0.53 -22.07
CA GLN A 218 -14.47 1.91 -21.64
C GLN A 218 -13.27 2.52 -20.93
N THR A 219 -12.47 1.73 -20.21
CA THR A 219 -11.36 2.29 -19.44
C THR A 219 -10.12 2.50 -20.27
N ARG A 220 -9.96 1.77 -21.38
CA ARG A 220 -8.70 1.67 -22.10
C ARG A 220 -7.54 1.32 -21.14
N ILE A 221 -7.86 0.58 -20.07
CA ILE A 221 -6.83 0.00 -19.24
C ILE A 221 -6.02 -0.91 -20.14
N SER A 222 -4.80 -0.50 -20.43
CA SER A 222 -3.96 -1.24 -21.37
C SER A 222 -3.69 -2.64 -20.81
N ASN A 223 -3.49 -3.60 -21.73
CA ASN A 223 -3.01 -4.93 -21.32
C ASN A 223 -1.70 -4.85 -20.53
N THR A 224 -0.94 -3.77 -20.70
CA THR A 224 0.27 -3.46 -19.95
C THR A 224 -0.02 -3.13 -18.49
N GLU A 225 -1.06 -2.32 -18.20
CA GLU A 225 -1.46 -1.99 -16.82
C GLU A 225 -2.01 -3.23 -16.10
N ARG A 226 -2.82 -4.06 -16.79
CA ARG A 226 -3.29 -5.35 -16.24
C ARG A 226 -2.13 -6.30 -15.93
N LYS A 227 -1.14 -6.38 -16.84
CA LYS A 227 0.09 -7.17 -16.64
C LYS A 227 0.91 -6.61 -15.47
N ASN A 228 0.98 -5.30 -15.32
CA ASN A 228 1.69 -4.66 -14.21
C ASN A 228 1.02 -4.95 -12.86
N THR A 229 -0.30 -4.95 -12.79
CA THR A 229 -1.04 -5.32 -11.57
C THR A 229 -0.85 -6.80 -11.22
N ALA A 230 -1.00 -7.70 -12.18
CA ALA A 230 -0.71 -9.12 -12.01
C ALA A 230 0.77 -9.37 -11.66
N SER A 231 1.69 -8.62 -12.27
CA SER A 231 3.11 -8.66 -11.98
C SER A 231 3.43 -8.19 -10.56
N TYR A 232 2.73 -7.18 -10.05
CA TYR A 232 2.90 -6.72 -8.69
C TYR A 232 2.42 -7.73 -7.64
N ILE A 233 1.27 -8.37 -7.86
CA ILE A 233 0.78 -9.45 -7.00
C ILE A 233 1.77 -10.62 -6.99
N ALA A 234 2.26 -11.01 -8.17
CA ALA A 234 3.29 -12.03 -8.31
C ALA A 234 4.60 -11.63 -7.62
N PHE A 235 4.99 -10.37 -7.73
CA PHE A 235 6.14 -9.81 -7.03
C PHE A 235 5.98 -9.86 -5.50
N LYS A 236 4.85 -9.41 -4.96
CA LYS A 236 4.57 -9.50 -3.50
C LYS A 236 4.62 -10.95 -3.00
N LYS A 237 3.99 -11.88 -3.72
CA LYS A 237 4.03 -13.30 -3.41
C LYS A 237 5.47 -13.87 -3.44
N ALA A 238 6.24 -13.50 -4.46
CA ALA A 238 7.65 -13.91 -4.58
C ALA A 238 8.50 -13.34 -3.44
N LYS A 239 8.27 -12.07 -3.06
CA LYS A 239 8.96 -11.39 -1.96
C LYS A 239 8.66 -12.08 -0.62
N ASN A 240 7.41 -12.33 -0.30
CA ASN A 240 7.01 -13.02 0.93
C ASN A 240 7.59 -14.44 0.98
N ASN A 241 7.49 -15.20 -0.10
CA ASN A 241 8.09 -16.54 -0.19
C ASN A 241 9.62 -16.51 0.01
N ALA A 242 10.30 -15.48 -0.50
CA ALA A 242 11.74 -15.30 -0.29
C ALA A 242 12.06 -14.96 1.17
N LEU A 243 11.30 -14.10 1.82
CA LEU A 243 11.44 -13.76 3.24
C LEU A 243 11.21 -14.99 4.14
N ASP A 244 10.21 -15.82 3.84
CA ASP A 244 9.93 -17.04 4.60
C ASP A 244 11.04 -18.09 4.43
N LYS A 245 11.60 -18.21 3.22
CA LYS A 245 12.79 -19.05 2.99
C LYS A 245 14.00 -18.61 3.82
N ILE A 246 14.18 -17.31 4.06
CA ILE A 246 15.26 -16.80 4.92
C ILE A 246 14.99 -17.12 6.38
N LYS A 247 13.75 -17.05 6.85
CA LYS A 247 13.40 -17.38 8.24
C LYS A 247 13.71 -18.83 8.57
N SER A 248 13.40 -19.76 7.66
CA SER A 248 13.51 -21.20 7.86
C SER A 248 14.94 -21.76 7.74
N LYS A 249 15.90 -21.04 7.12
CA LYS A 249 17.27 -21.51 6.91
C LYS A 249 18.19 -21.07 8.03
N LYS A 250 19.02 -22.01 8.54
CA LYS A 250 20.20 -21.69 9.35
C LYS A 250 21.27 -21.07 8.42
N TRP A 251 21.27 -19.75 8.33
CA TRP A 251 22.27 -18.99 7.58
C TRP A 251 23.50 -18.77 8.47
N LYS A 252 24.66 -19.20 8.00
CA LYS A 252 25.92 -18.84 8.65
C LYS A 252 26.24 -17.38 8.32
N THR A 253 26.71 -16.64 9.31
CA THR A 253 27.31 -15.33 9.07
C THR A 253 28.69 -15.60 8.47
N GLU A 254 28.86 -15.32 7.19
CA GLU A 254 30.14 -15.52 6.51
C GLU A 254 30.97 -14.25 6.62
N VAL A 255 32.24 -14.45 6.98
CA VAL A 255 33.32 -13.46 6.82
C VAL A 255 33.74 -13.54 5.37
N VAL A 256 33.43 -12.56 4.58
CA VAL A 256 33.94 -12.49 3.20
C VAL A 256 35.09 -11.52 3.18
N SER A 257 36.29 -12.04 3.26
CA SER A 257 37.49 -11.34 2.77
C SER A 257 37.52 -11.54 1.26
N ALA A 258 37.10 -10.57 0.49
CA ALA A 258 37.24 -10.58 -0.95
C ALA A 258 38.15 -9.42 -1.34
N ASP A 259 39.09 -9.67 -2.24
CA ASP A 259 40.01 -8.66 -2.79
C ASP A 259 39.25 -7.45 -3.41
N ASN A 260 37.96 -7.61 -3.68
CA ASN A 260 37.07 -6.62 -4.28
C ASN A 260 36.23 -5.84 -3.27
N ILE A 261 36.28 -6.18 -1.98
CA ILE A 261 35.58 -5.46 -0.91
C ILE A 261 36.60 -4.63 -0.18
N GLN A 262 36.50 -3.33 -0.27
CA GLN A 262 37.52 -2.34 0.13
C GLN A 262 38.01 -2.44 1.58
N THR A 263 37.41 -3.27 2.41
CA THR A 263 37.60 -3.19 3.85
C THR A 263 37.87 -4.53 4.56
N GLY A 264 37.82 -5.68 3.87
CA GLY A 264 37.90 -6.99 4.53
C GLY A 264 36.85 -7.19 5.64
N LEU A 265 35.65 -6.56 5.45
CA LEU A 265 34.64 -6.43 6.49
C LEU A 265 33.76 -7.66 6.60
N TYR A 266 33.30 -7.93 7.82
CA TYR A 266 32.30 -8.96 8.09
C TYR A 266 30.95 -8.60 7.44
N ILE A 267 30.47 -9.43 6.51
CA ILE A 267 29.16 -9.28 5.90
C ILE A 267 28.15 -10.18 6.59
N ASN A 268 27.13 -9.59 7.21
CA ASN A 268 26.00 -10.35 7.73
C ASN A 268 25.05 -10.69 6.57
N SER A 269 25.23 -11.89 6.00
CA SER A 269 24.51 -12.34 4.83
C SER A 269 23.00 -12.46 5.06
N LYS A 270 22.56 -13.00 6.22
CA LYS A 270 21.14 -13.14 6.56
C LYS A 270 20.47 -11.79 6.68
N LYS A 271 21.04 -10.89 7.48
CA LYS A 271 20.52 -9.53 7.68
C LYS A 271 20.56 -8.74 6.37
N GLY A 272 21.66 -8.83 5.64
CA GLY A 272 21.82 -8.15 4.35
C GLY A 272 20.79 -8.61 3.31
N THR A 273 20.59 -9.91 3.16
CA THR A 273 19.58 -10.43 2.24
C THR A 273 18.16 -10.00 2.63
N LYS A 274 17.83 -10.02 3.94
CA LYS A 274 16.54 -9.53 4.44
C LYS A 274 16.36 -8.04 4.10
N ASN A 275 17.35 -7.21 4.32
CA ASN A 275 17.30 -5.79 3.99
C ASN A 275 17.09 -5.58 2.49
N LEU A 276 17.87 -6.24 1.63
CA LEU A 276 17.71 -6.13 0.18
C LEU A 276 16.32 -6.57 -0.28
N LEU A 277 15.76 -7.64 0.28
CA LEU A 277 14.40 -8.07 -0.03
C LEU A 277 13.37 -7.04 0.41
N ASN A 278 13.52 -6.46 1.59
CA ASN A 278 12.59 -5.42 2.06
C ASN A 278 12.58 -4.19 1.13
N HIS A 279 13.74 -3.84 0.58
CA HIS A 279 13.90 -2.70 -0.33
C HIS A 279 13.76 -3.07 -1.83
N SER A 280 13.53 -4.35 -2.17
CA SER A 280 13.33 -4.77 -3.57
C SER A 280 12.00 -4.25 -4.14
N ILE A 281 12.05 -3.75 -5.37
CA ILE A 281 10.90 -3.19 -6.08
C ILE A 281 10.45 -4.04 -7.28
N ASN A 282 11.18 -5.11 -7.62
CA ASN A 282 10.86 -6.00 -8.73
C ASN A 282 11.40 -7.42 -8.50
N ASN A 283 10.95 -8.38 -9.31
CA ASN A 283 11.33 -9.79 -9.21
C ASN A 283 12.82 -10.05 -9.51
N ASP A 284 13.47 -9.24 -10.32
CA ASP A 284 14.89 -9.41 -10.64
C ASP A 284 15.75 -9.06 -9.41
N GLU A 285 15.38 -8.00 -8.69
CA GLU A 285 16.04 -7.64 -7.43
C GLU A 285 15.82 -8.70 -6.34
N ILE A 286 14.63 -9.31 -6.25
CA ILE A 286 14.39 -10.43 -5.32
C ILE A 286 15.35 -11.60 -5.63
N LYS A 287 15.45 -11.98 -6.91
CA LYS A 287 16.34 -13.06 -7.35
C LYS A 287 17.82 -12.71 -7.10
N ALA A 288 18.21 -11.47 -7.41
CA ALA A 288 19.56 -10.97 -7.16
C ALA A 288 19.88 -10.97 -5.66
N ALA A 289 18.96 -10.47 -4.80
CA ALA A 289 19.12 -10.51 -3.35
C ALA A 289 19.30 -11.94 -2.81
N MET A 290 18.46 -12.88 -3.29
CA MET A 290 18.52 -14.28 -2.88
C MET A 290 19.77 -15.02 -3.35
N SER A 291 20.41 -14.56 -4.41
CA SER A 291 21.65 -15.17 -4.93
C SER A 291 22.92 -14.57 -4.30
N LEU A 292 22.84 -13.33 -3.85
CA LEU A 292 24.01 -12.57 -3.40
C LEU A 292 24.77 -13.25 -2.25
N HIS A 293 24.07 -13.92 -1.31
CA HIS A 293 24.69 -14.58 -0.17
C HIS A 293 25.71 -15.68 -0.56
N LYS A 294 25.59 -16.22 -1.77
CA LYS A 294 26.54 -17.19 -2.32
C LYS A 294 27.59 -16.56 -3.23
N ASN A 295 27.41 -15.29 -3.58
CA ASN A 295 28.16 -14.61 -4.64
C ASN A 295 28.75 -13.26 -4.20
N PHE A 296 29.01 -13.07 -2.92
CA PHE A 296 29.61 -11.81 -2.44
C PHE A 296 30.95 -11.47 -3.11
N LYS A 297 31.72 -12.48 -3.52
CA LYS A 297 32.97 -12.29 -4.25
C LYS A 297 32.81 -11.64 -5.62
N SER A 298 31.63 -11.63 -6.17
CA SER A 298 31.31 -10.99 -7.47
C SER A 298 30.88 -9.52 -7.36
N LEU A 299 30.90 -8.95 -6.16
CA LEU A 299 30.65 -7.53 -5.95
C LEU A 299 31.88 -6.71 -6.42
N GLU A 300 31.64 -5.79 -7.35
CA GLU A 300 32.62 -4.83 -7.83
C GLU A 300 32.42 -3.51 -7.09
N PHE A 301 33.41 -3.09 -6.29
CA PHE A 301 33.32 -1.82 -5.56
C PHE A 301 33.34 -0.64 -6.53
N ILE A 302 32.46 0.34 -6.32
CA ILE A 302 32.40 1.55 -7.14
C ILE A 302 32.89 2.75 -6.36
N ARG A 303 32.25 3.08 -5.22
CA ARG A 303 32.62 4.23 -4.40
C ARG A 303 32.02 4.19 -2.99
N ILE A 304 32.52 5.07 -2.15
CA ILE A 304 31.91 5.42 -0.86
C ILE A 304 30.82 6.45 -1.10
N SER A 305 29.68 6.28 -0.43
CA SER A 305 28.58 7.25 -0.36
C SER A 305 28.49 7.76 1.08
N PRO A 306 28.80 9.04 1.35
CA PRO A 306 28.71 9.62 2.67
C PRO A 306 27.31 9.49 3.29
N LEU A 307 27.24 9.44 4.62
CA LEU A 307 25.96 9.46 5.32
C LEU A 307 25.29 10.81 5.08
N GLY A 308 24.06 10.78 4.57
CA GLY A 308 23.31 11.99 4.20
C GLY A 308 23.44 12.41 2.72
N GLU A 309 24.27 11.73 1.93
CA GLU A 309 24.36 12.01 0.50
C GLU A 309 23.00 11.91 -0.19
N GLY A 310 22.61 12.95 -0.93
CA GLY A 310 21.32 13.04 -1.63
C GLY A 310 20.10 13.33 -0.73
N LYS A 311 20.36 13.73 0.53
CA LYS A 311 19.34 14.18 1.47
C LYS A 311 19.35 15.71 1.59
N ASP A 312 18.19 16.30 1.74
CA ASP A 312 18.07 17.72 2.06
C ASP A 312 18.23 17.91 3.57
N MET A 313 19.43 18.34 3.97
CA MET A 313 19.76 18.55 5.39
C MET A 313 19.04 19.75 6.01
N ASN A 314 18.38 20.59 5.22
CA ASN A 314 17.49 21.65 5.71
C ASN A 314 16.08 21.11 5.98
N ASN A 315 15.75 19.91 5.48
CA ASN A 315 14.53 19.22 5.80
C ASN A 315 14.72 18.49 7.14
N VAL A 316 13.86 18.80 8.12
CA VAL A 316 13.94 18.25 9.50
C VAL A 316 13.92 16.73 9.50
N ALA A 317 13.02 16.11 8.74
CA ALA A 317 12.90 14.64 8.69
C ALA A 317 14.13 13.96 8.07
N ASP A 318 14.73 14.56 7.03
CA ASP A 318 15.97 14.04 6.42
C ASP A 318 17.17 14.19 7.39
N ALA A 319 17.27 15.33 8.07
CA ALA A 319 18.33 15.59 9.05
C ALA A 319 18.22 14.64 10.24
N GLU A 320 17.03 14.46 10.81
CA GLU A 320 16.77 13.54 11.92
C GLU A 320 17.10 12.09 11.55
N ASN A 321 16.70 11.65 10.35
CA ASN A 321 16.97 10.31 9.87
C ASN A 321 18.47 10.05 9.70
N VAL A 322 19.23 11.04 9.19
CA VAL A 322 20.69 10.96 9.10
C VAL A 322 21.33 10.89 10.47
N GLU A 323 20.89 11.73 11.41
CA GLU A 323 21.42 11.76 12.78
C GLU A 323 21.12 10.46 13.54
N LYS A 324 19.92 9.92 13.39
CA LYS A 324 19.54 8.61 13.93
C LYS A 324 20.44 7.48 13.40
N LYS A 325 20.75 7.49 12.11
CA LYS A 325 21.69 6.51 11.52
C LYS A 325 23.09 6.69 12.10
N ARG A 326 23.55 7.92 12.31
CA ARG A 326 24.84 8.23 12.92
C ARG A 326 24.87 7.73 14.37
N LYS A 327 23.85 7.99 15.18
CA LYS A 327 23.69 7.46 16.56
C LYS A 327 23.69 5.93 16.59
N ASN A 328 23.10 5.28 15.56
CA ASN A 328 23.13 3.84 15.39
C ASN A 328 24.46 3.29 14.85
N GLY A 329 25.51 4.11 14.82
CA GLY A 329 26.88 3.71 14.47
C GLY A 329 27.13 3.55 12.97
N VAL A 330 26.24 4.05 12.10
CA VAL A 330 26.48 4.05 10.64
C VAL A 330 27.50 5.12 10.32
N LYS A 331 28.61 4.71 9.68
CA LYS A 331 29.68 5.63 9.27
C LYS A 331 29.43 6.19 7.87
N HIS A 332 29.20 5.30 6.92
CA HIS A 332 28.97 5.61 5.50
C HIS A 332 28.32 4.40 4.83
N TYR A 333 28.08 4.53 3.53
CA TYR A 333 27.67 3.43 2.68
C TYR A 333 28.76 3.16 1.64
N ASN A 334 28.92 1.89 1.26
CA ASN A 334 29.66 1.51 0.07
C ASN A 334 28.68 1.18 -1.04
N ILE A 335 29.02 1.50 -2.27
CA ILE A 335 28.24 1.17 -3.45
C ILE A 335 29.01 0.15 -4.27
N TYR A 336 28.31 -0.94 -4.59
CA TYR A 336 28.84 -2.05 -5.39
C TYR A 336 27.98 -2.27 -6.64
N LYS A 337 28.63 -2.70 -7.71
CA LYS A 337 27.98 -3.28 -8.87
C LYS A 337 27.90 -4.80 -8.69
N TYR A 338 26.77 -5.36 -9.02
CA TYR A 338 26.50 -6.79 -8.98
C TYR A 338 25.81 -7.23 -10.27
N VAL A 339 26.41 -8.16 -10.99
CA VAL A 339 25.82 -8.72 -12.21
C VAL A 339 25.18 -10.07 -11.89
N TYR A 340 23.86 -10.15 -12.08
CA TYR A 340 23.11 -11.39 -11.92
C TYR A 340 22.37 -11.73 -13.20
N LYS A 341 22.69 -12.89 -13.79
CA LYS A 341 22.09 -13.37 -15.06
C LYS A 341 22.10 -12.30 -16.17
N GLY A 342 23.25 -11.66 -16.38
CA GLY A 342 23.43 -10.62 -17.38
C GLY A 342 22.81 -9.25 -17.06
N LYS A 343 22.09 -9.11 -15.94
CA LYS A 343 21.52 -7.83 -15.49
C LYS A 343 22.39 -7.20 -14.42
N THR A 344 22.71 -5.92 -14.59
CA THR A 344 23.47 -5.15 -13.61
C THR A 344 22.56 -4.59 -12.54
N HIS A 345 22.91 -4.82 -11.28
CA HIS A 345 22.30 -4.24 -10.10
C HIS A 345 23.34 -3.42 -9.34
N TYR A 346 22.92 -2.34 -8.72
CA TYR A 346 23.76 -1.56 -7.82
C TYR A 346 23.28 -1.72 -6.39
N ILE A 347 24.18 -2.06 -5.50
CA ILE A 347 23.87 -2.39 -4.11
C ILE A 347 24.56 -1.39 -3.20
N LYS A 348 23.78 -0.73 -2.35
CA LYS A 348 24.29 0.11 -1.27
C LYS A 348 24.41 -0.76 -0.02
N THR A 349 25.59 -0.79 0.58
CA THR A 349 25.84 -1.48 1.84
C THR A 349 26.06 -0.48 2.97
N GLN A 350 25.66 -0.83 4.17
CA GLN A 350 25.79 0.01 5.35
C GLN A 350 27.02 -0.43 6.16
N VAL A 351 27.93 0.51 6.45
CA VAL A 351 29.15 0.27 7.22
C VAL A 351 29.00 0.75 8.65
N LYS A 352 29.18 -0.17 9.61
CA LYS A 352 29.17 0.07 11.06
C LYS A 352 30.41 -0.53 11.71
N GLY A 353 31.33 0.30 12.18
CA GLY A 353 32.61 -0.18 12.72
C GLY A 353 33.35 -1.04 11.71
N ARG A 354 33.61 -2.31 12.06
CA ARG A 354 34.21 -3.33 11.16
C ARG A 354 33.19 -4.22 10.46
N LYS A 355 31.89 -3.90 10.51
CA LYS A 355 30.81 -4.70 9.91
C LYS A 355 30.22 -3.95 8.74
N GLU A 356 30.05 -4.65 7.64
CA GLU A 356 29.36 -4.18 6.45
C GLU A 356 28.12 -5.05 6.20
N THR A 357 27.00 -4.43 5.88
CA THR A 357 25.74 -5.15 5.67
C THR A 357 25.06 -4.61 4.42
N PRO A 358 24.71 -5.46 3.44
CA PRO A 358 23.87 -5.05 2.32
C PRO A 358 22.57 -4.40 2.83
N TYR A 359 22.20 -3.26 2.24
CA TYR A 359 21.12 -2.45 2.76
C TYR A 359 20.00 -2.30 1.73
N THR A 360 20.29 -1.75 0.53
CA THR A 360 19.28 -1.50 -0.50
C THR A 360 19.86 -1.59 -1.90
N PHE A 361 19.00 -1.79 -2.88
CA PHE A 361 19.35 -1.52 -4.28
C PHE A 361 19.30 0.00 -4.53
N THR A 362 20.15 0.49 -5.44
CA THR A 362 20.17 1.93 -5.82
C THR A 362 20.17 2.06 -7.33
N LYS A 363 19.71 3.20 -7.84
CA LYS A 363 19.64 3.46 -9.27
C LYS A 363 21.01 3.91 -9.80
N LYS A 364 21.28 3.63 -11.07
CA LYS A 364 22.52 4.07 -11.74
C LYS A 364 22.66 5.61 -11.68
N THR A 365 21.58 6.35 -11.80
CA THR A 365 21.55 7.82 -11.71
C THR A 365 22.01 8.37 -10.36
N ASP A 366 21.80 7.61 -9.27
CA ASP A 366 22.17 8.02 -7.92
C ASP A 366 23.66 7.70 -7.62
N ILE A 367 24.34 7.02 -8.55
CA ILE A 367 25.74 6.62 -8.43
C ILE A 367 26.65 7.63 -9.12
N MET A 368 26.15 8.29 -10.15
CA MET A 368 26.89 9.22 -11.00
C MET A 368 26.85 10.67 -10.50
N ARG A 369 26.23 10.91 -9.35
CA ARG A 369 26.25 12.15 -8.59
C ARG A 369 27.41 12.07 -7.58
#